data_78ebc773e3aca0a15b7d16393c9101bd
#
_entry.id   78ebc773e3aca0a15b7d16393c9101bd
#
_cell.length_a   1.000
_cell.length_b   1.000
_cell.length_c   1.000
_cell.angle_alpha   90.00
_cell.angle_beta   90.00
_cell.angle_gamma   90.00
#
_symmetry.space_group_name_H-M   'P 1'
#
loop_
_entity.id
_entity.type
_entity.pdbx_description
1 polymer ?
#
loop_
_entity_poly.entity_id
_entity_poly.type
_entity_poly.pdbx_seq_one_letter_code
_entity_poly.pdbx_strand_id
1 'polypeptide(L)'
;VKSQLYSLLKFLIGWPLSIIALIFIIKLIAPHSATLLTTLQHLNIILLLLGILCFIVFYFGRSYIWYRLIRAFEYKISFKESSYLWATSELKRYIPGNVWSFLGRAVLFSEKGVTKQDIAKCLMIEAEIFIISAAIISLFALPFLAQINLFPISGDLQMMISVLVCLGALLYIFNHKVKIKKLRVILPPFTPREIFLLLGVSCVSLVFFGVGSYLSIISFLFIDPQLVSGLSGFFVLSLLLGYLSILTPAGFGVREGIVIAGLTRFTSVSMAAFASLFSRVILIVSELIFIMLAWFWHRTKSKHVSALTHWIEHHKHETILIVLFLIYSLYFSTISFLRFDNFYTGKFDLGNMVQTVWNTANGRVFEMTNPNGTEIVSRLAFHADFLLILLTPFYWVWPSAKVLLLIQTLVVGAGAFFVYFIARDVLKNKHAALLFGFVYLINPSVQRSNLYDFHAVTLATTFLLATYYFFRKKQYVYFSIFAVLAAISKEQVWLIIALFGALVFIAHKKRLLGAGIFLSSAGMFYFFVSYAIPHSLGSQHFALSYYSDFGDGPLSIIKTIILSPDKIISVVLQESRLDYLRQLFAPLGYLSVFAPLFLIFAGPDFLINLLSN
;
A
#
# COMPACT_ATOMS: atom_id res chain seq x y z
N VAL A 1 7.55 0.00 -52.00
CA VAL A 1 7.69 -1.46 -52.15
C VAL A 1 8.30 -2.08 -50.86
N LYS A 2 9.45 -1.60 -50.31
CA LYS A 2 10.05 -2.15 -49.07
C LYS A 2 9.14 -2.06 -47.84
N SER A 3 8.36 -0.98 -47.68
CA SER A 3 7.45 -0.81 -46.55
C SER A 3 6.22 -1.72 -46.62
N GLN A 4 5.71 -1.95 -47.84
CA GLN A 4 4.58 -2.85 -48.05
C GLN A 4 4.99 -4.32 -47.86
N LEU A 5 6.18 -4.70 -48.36
CA LEU A 5 6.72 -6.05 -48.16
C LEU A 5 6.97 -6.34 -46.67
N TYR A 6 7.51 -5.37 -45.92
CA TYR A 6 7.72 -5.50 -44.45
C TYR A 6 6.38 -5.61 -43.69
N SER A 7 5.37 -4.85 -44.07
CA SER A 7 4.02 -4.94 -43.51
C SER A 7 3.36 -6.29 -43.80
N LEU A 8 3.54 -6.81 -45.01
CA LEU A 8 3.03 -8.11 -45.44
C LEU A 8 3.73 -9.27 -44.69
N LEU A 9 5.05 -9.21 -44.57
CA LEU A 9 5.82 -10.20 -43.83
C LEU A 9 5.45 -10.21 -42.34
N LYS A 10 5.28 -9.05 -41.71
CA LYS A 10 4.82 -8.91 -40.32
C LYS A 10 3.40 -9.48 -40.13
N PHE A 11 2.51 -9.29 -41.10
CA PHE A 11 1.18 -9.86 -41.06
C PHE A 11 1.21 -11.38 -41.23
N LEU A 12 1.98 -11.91 -42.19
CA LEU A 12 2.07 -13.33 -42.52
C LEU A 12 2.81 -14.14 -41.42
N ILE A 13 3.75 -13.56 -40.69
CA ILE A 13 4.51 -14.25 -39.63
C ILE A 13 3.88 -14.03 -38.28
N GLY A 14 3.50 -12.80 -37.91
CA GLY A 14 3.06 -12.44 -36.57
C GLY A 14 1.73 -13.06 -36.17
N TRP A 15 0.74 -13.07 -37.09
CA TRP A 15 -0.59 -13.64 -36.83
C TRP A 15 -0.59 -15.16 -36.75
N PRO A 16 -0.01 -15.91 -37.71
CA PRO A 16 0.12 -17.35 -37.58
C PRO A 16 0.86 -17.77 -36.28
N LEU A 17 1.94 -17.09 -35.95
CA LEU A 17 2.67 -17.38 -34.72
C LEU A 17 1.83 -17.18 -33.44
N SER A 18 1.02 -16.12 -33.40
CA SER A 18 0.10 -15.87 -32.28
C SER A 18 -1.04 -16.90 -32.20
N ILE A 19 -1.57 -17.31 -33.36
CA ILE A 19 -2.58 -18.37 -33.45
C ILE A 19 -1.98 -19.71 -33.03
N ILE A 20 -0.79 -20.04 -33.49
CA ILE A 20 -0.07 -21.26 -33.07
C ILE A 20 0.16 -21.27 -31.55
N ALA A 21 0.63 -20.15 -30.99
CA ALA A 21 0.80 -20.02 -29.56
C ALA A 21 -0.51 -20.22 -28.78
N LEU A 22 -1.61 -19.63 -29.26
CA LEU A 22 -2.94 -19.80 -28.67
C LEU A 22 -3.43 -21.25 -28.74
N ILE A 23 -3.29 -21.91 -29.91
CA ILE A 23 -3.65 -23.32 -30.09
C ILE A 23 -2.81 -24.21 -29.15
N PHE A 24 -1.51 -23.91 -29.03
CA PHE A 24 -0.65 -24.65 -28.11
C PHE A 24 -1.11 -24.51 -26.65
N ILE A 25 -1.42 -23.28 -26.21
CA ILE A 25 -1.93 -23.03 -24.85
C ILE A 25 -3.26 -23.74 -24.63
N ILE A 26 -4.19 -23.68 -25.60
CA ILE A 26 -5.48 -24.40 -25.53
C ILE A 26 -5.26 -25.91 -25.42
N LYS A 27 -4.33 -26.49 -26.17
CA LYS A 27 -3.99 -27.91 -26.08
C LYS A 27 -3.42 -28.31 -24.72
N LEU A 28 -2.70 -27.43 -24.03
CA LEU A 28 -2.22 -27.66 -22.66
C LEU A 28 -3.35 -27.64 -21.62
N ILE A 29 -4.39 -26.85 -21.87
CA ILE A 29 -5.52 -26.63 -20.96
C ILE A 29 -6.62 -27.66 -21.15
N ALA A 30 -6.92 -28.02 -22.39
CA ALA A 30 -8.08 -28.86 -22.75
C ALA A 30 -8.17 -30.20 -21.99
N PRO A 31 -7.08 -30.97 -21.79
CA PRO A 31 -7.14 -32.23 -21.04
C PRO A 31 -7.53 -32.08 -19.57
N HIS A 32 -7.34 -30.88 -19.00
CA HIS A 32 -7.57 -30.57 -17.59
C HIS A 32 -8.78 -29.65 -17.35
N SER A 33 -9.65 -29.52 -18.37
CA SER A 33 -10.78 -28.58 -18.33
C SER A 33 -11.72 -28.78 -17.15
N ALA A 34 -12.01 -30.04 -16.78
CA ALA A 34 -12.86 -30.35 -15.62
C ALA A 34 -12.26 -29.82 -14.30
N THR A 35 -10.97 -30.10 -14.06
CA THR A 35 -10.26 -29.61 -12.85
C THR A 35 -10.20 -28.08 -12.83
N LEU A 36 -10.02 -27.43 -13.96
CA LEU A 36 -9.98 -25.98 -14.05
C LEU A 36 -11.35 -25.34 -13.81
N LEU A 37 -12.43 -26.00 -14.25
CA LEU A 37 -13.80 -25.55 -13.98
C LEU A 37 -14.11 -25.65 -12.47
N THR A 38 -13.73 -26.73 -11.80
CA THR A 38 -13.90 -26.84 -10.35
C THR A 38 -13.08 -25.78 -9.59
N THR A 39 -11.87 -25.46 -10.05
CA THR A 39 -11.05 -24.39 -9.49
C THR A 39 -11.75 -23.03 -9.59
N LEU A 40 -12.46 -22.75 -10.70
CA LEU A 40 -13.22 -21.51 -10.85
C LEU A 40 -14.45 -21.43 -9.93
N GLN A 41 -15.00 -22.56 -9.47
CA GLN A 41 -16.10 -22.56 -8.50
C GLN A 41 -15.66 -22.05 -7.12
N HIS A 42 -14.39 -22.16 -6.79
CA HIS A 42 -13.79 -21.69 -5.54
C HIS A 42 -13.10 -20.34 -5.67
N LEU A 43 -13.43 -19.58 -6.71
CA LEU A 43 -12.79 -18.31 -7.03
C LEU A 43 -13.12 -17.24 -5.97
N ASN A 44 -12.08 -16.61 -5.43
CA ASN A 44 -12.23 -15.48 -4.51
C ASN A 44 -12.60 -14.22 -5.28
N ILE A 45 -13.91 -13.94 -5.32
CA ILE A 45 -14.48 -12.80 -6.05
C ILE A 45 -13.91 -11.46 -5.58
N ILE A 46 -13.61 -11.29 -4.30
CA ILE A 46 -13.06 -10.05 -3.76
C ILE A 46 -11.69 -9.78 -4.37
N LEU A 47 -10.78 -10.76 -4.35
CA LEU A 47 -9.45 -10.63 -4.95
C LEU A 47 -9.53 -10.34 -6.44
N LEU A 48 -10.46 -10.99 -7.13
CA LEU A 48 -10.70 -10.75 -8.56
C LEU A 48 -11.16 -9.31 -8.83
N LEU A 49 -12.16 -8.81 -8.09
CA LEU A 49 -12.66 -7.44 -8.23
C LEU A 49 -11.57 -6.41 -7.92
N LEU A 50 -10.71 -6.69 -6.94
CA LEU A 50 -9.56 -5.86 -6.63
C LEU A 50 -8.53 -5.86 -7.78
N GLY A 51 -8.30 -7.01 -8.40
CA GLY A 51 -7.46 -7.12 -9.60
C GLY A 51 -8.00 -6.29 -10.75
N ILE A 52 -9.32 -6.37 -11.01
CA ILE A 52 -10.01 -5.53 -12.01
C ILE A 52 -9.85 -4.04 -11.70
N LEU A 53 -10.04 -3.64 -10.44
CA LEU A 53 -9.86 -2.26 -10.02
C LEU A 53 -8.42 -1.76 -10.26
N CYS A 54 -7.43 -2.58 -9.94
CA CYS A 54 -6.02 -2.27 -10.22
C CYS A 54 -5.77 -2.04 -11.72
N PHE A 55 -6.31 -2.87 -12.59
CA PHE A 55 -6.19 -2.68 -14.03
C PHE A 55 -6.92 -1.41 -14.53
N ILE A 56 -8.08 -1.08 -13.97
CA ILE A 56 -8.79 0.16 -14.30
C ILE A 56 -7.92 1.37 -13.91
N VAL A 57 -7.30 1.37 -12.74
CA VAL A 57 -6.35 2.43 -12.32
C VAL A 57 -5.16 2.52 -13.27
N PHE A 58 -4.60 1.38 -13.69
CA PHE A 58 -3.55 1.33 -14.70
C PHE A 58 -3.97 2.04 -16.01
N TYR A 59 -5.17 1.78 -16.54
CA TYR A 59 -5.65 2.43 -17.76
C TYR A 59 -5.90 3.93 -17.57
N PHE A 60 -6.43 4.35 -16.41
CA PHE A 60 -6.56 5.77 -16.10
C PHE A 60 -5.20 6.46 -16.05
N GLY A 61 -4.19 5.85 -15.45
CA GLY A 61 -2.84 6.40 -15.42
C GLY A 61 -2.24 6.55 -16.82
N ARG A 62 -2.43 5.56 -17.69
CA ARG A 62 -2.01 5.60 -19.11
C ARG A 62 -2.70 6.74 -19.87
N SER A 63 -4.02 6.87 -19.71
CA SER A 63 -4.77 7.96 -20.36
C SER A 63 -4.39 9.35 -19.82
N TYR A 64 -4.01 9.45 -18.52
CA TYR A 64 -3.52 10.69 -17.95
C TYR A 64 -2.15 11.10 -18.50
N ILE A 65 -1.24 10.15 -18.72
CA ILE A 65 0.06 10.43 -19.36
C ILE A 65 -0.19 11.02 -20.75
N TRP A 66 -1.04 10.37 -21.55
CA TRP A 66 -1.40 10.88 -22.87
C TRP A 66 -2.00 12.29 -22.83
N TYR A 67 -2.94 12.55 -21.92
CA TYR A 67 -3.50 13.88 -21.70
C TYR A 67 -2.42 14.94 -21.41
N ARG A 68 -1.47 14.60 -20.55
CA ARG A 68 -0.37 15.52 -20.20
C ARG A 68 0.55 15.78 -21.39
N LEU A 69 0.82 14.77 -22.21
CA LEU A 69 1.60 14.90 -23.43
C LEU A 69 0.93 15.88 -24.41
N ILE A 70 -0.35 15.70 -24.71
CA ILE A 70 -1.11 16.58 -25.61
C ILE A 70 -1.17 18.03 -25.06
N ARG A 71 -1.35 18.19 -23.75
CA ARG A 71 -1.38 19.50 -23.10
C ARG A 71 -0.03 20.24 -23.16
N ALA A 72 1.08 19.54 -23.19
CA ALA A 72 2.42 20.14 -23.31
C ALA A 72 2.67 20.76 -24.70
N PHE A 73 1.91 20.33 -25.72
CA PHE A 73 1.88 20.98 -27.05
C PHE A 73 0.81 22.08 -27.14
N GLU A 74 0.34 22.61 -25.98
CA GLU A 74 -0.60 23.74 -25.84
C GLU A 74 -2.04 23.46 -26.35
N TYR A 75 -2.38 22.21 -26.71
CA TYR A 75 -3.74 21.87 -27.12
C TYR A 75 -4.71 21.89 -25.91
N LYS A 76 -5.85 22.58 -26.07
CA LYS A 76 -6.87 22.76 -25.03
C LYS A 76 -7.90 21.61 -25.03
N ILE A 77 -7.45 20.40 -24.70
CA ILE A 77 -8.31 19.24 -24.53
C ILE A 77 -8.45 18.94 -23.03
N SER A 78 -9.67 18.67 -22.55
CA SER A 78 -9.89 18.28 -21.15
C SER A 78 -9.44 16.82 -20.89
N PHE A 79 -9.10 16.48 -19.64
CA PHE A 79 -8.74 15.11 -19.28
C PHE A 79 -9.87 14.13 -19.58
N LYS A 80 -11.11 14.52 -19.31
CA LYS A 80 -12.32 13.77 -19.60
C LYS A 80 -12.45 13.39 -21.10
N GLU A 81 -12.25 14.36 -21.97
CA GLU A 81 -12.30 14.16 -23.43
C GLU A 81 -11.10 13.35 -23.93
N SER A 82 -9.89 13.69 -23.45
CA SER A 82 -8.67 12.97 -23.80
C SER A 82 -8.74 11.49 -23.40
N SER A 83 -9.24 11.18 -22.20
CA SER A 83 -9.41 9.79 -21.74
C SER A 83 -10.40 9.01 -22.57
N TYR A 84 -11.51 9.62 -22.98
CA TYR A 84 -12.49 8.99 -23.87
C TYR A 84 -11.89 8.69 -25.26
N LEU A 85 -11.21 9.67 -25.87
CA LEU A 85 -10.57 9.50 -27.18
C LEU A 85 -9.45 8.45 -27.12
N TRP A 86 -8.64 8.47 -26.06
CA TRP A 86 -7.59 7.51 -25.83
C TRP A 86 -8.17 6.10 -25.68
N ALA A 87 -9.17 5.92 -24.81
CA ALA A 87 -9.85 4.66 -24.56
C ALA A 87 -10.45 4.07 -25.84
N THR A 88 -11.16 4.89 -26.63
CA THR A 88 -11.76 4.48 -27.90
C THR A 88 -10.70 4.07 -28.93
N SER A 89 -9.53 4.70 -28.92
CA SER A 89 -8.42 4.34 -29.81
C SER A 89 -7.80 2.99 -29.46
N GLU A 90 -7.72 2.65 -28.16
CA GLU A 90 -7.11 1.39 -27.68
C GLU A 90 -7.88 0.15 -28.15
N LEU A 91 -9.21 0.20 -28.25
CA LEU A 91 -10.00 -0.90 -28.82
C LEU A 91 -9.48 -1.39 -30.16
N LYS A 92 -8.91 -0.48 -30.96
CA LYS A 92 -8.41 -0.81 -32.29
C LYS A 92 -7.14 -1.65 -32.32
N ARG A 93 -6.47 -1.83 -31.16
CA ARG A 93 -5.26 -2.69 -31.06
C ARG A 93 -5.54 -4.18 -31.23
N TYR A 94 -6.80 -4.59 -31.04
CA TYR A 94 -7.24 -5.97 -31.29
C TYR A 94 -7.49 -6.26 -32.76
N ILE A 95 -7.46 -5.24 -33.63
CA ILE A 95 -7.50 -5.41 -35.09
C ILE A 95 -6.11 -5.86 -35.56
N PRO A 96 -6.05 -6.85 -36.48
CA PRO A 96 -4.77 -7.33 -37.01
C PRO A 96 -3.87 -6.22 -37.55
N GLY A 97 -2.58 -6.16 -37.11
CA GLY A 97 -1.60 -5.24 -37.71
C GLY A 97 -0.87 -4.30 -36.73
N ASN A 98 -1.13 -4.32 -35.42
CA ASN A 98 -0.45 -3.54 -34.35
C ASN A 98 -0.35 -2.01 -34.51
N VAL A 99 -0.86 -1.46 -35.63
CA VAL A 99 -0.79 -0.02 -35.94
C VAL A 99 -2.14 0.69 -35.75
N TRP A 100 -3.21 -0.07 -35.59
CA TRP A 100 -4.56 0.48 -35.64
C TRP A 100 -4.92 1.33 -34.43
N SER A 101 -4.37 1.04 -33.23
CA SER A 101 -4.54 1.92 -32.07
C SER A 101 -3.86 3.26 -32.29
N PHE A 102 -2.64 3.27 -32.86
CA PHE A 102 -1.89 4.48 -33.17
C PHE A 102 -2.58 5.31 -34.25
N LEU A 103 -3.05 4.64 -35.34
CA LEU A 103 -3.82 5.29 -36.42
C LEU A 103 -5.17 5.81 -35.90
N GLY A 104 -5.85 5.01 -35.08
CA GLY A 104 -7.09 5.43 -34.43
C GLY A 104 -6.92 6.67 -33.57
N ARG A 105 -5.83 6.73 -32.82
CA ARG A 105 -5.47 7.88 -32.01
C ARG A 105 -5.16 9.09 -32.87
N ALA A 106 -4.39 8.89 -33.95
CA ALA A 106 -4.08 9.95 -34.92
C ALA A 106 -5.35 10.56 -35.55
N VAL A 107 -6.31 9.75 -35.92
CA VAL A 107 -7.60 10.23 -36.49
C VAL A 107 -8.38 11.01 -35.43
N LEU A 108 -8.66 10.40 -34.27
CA LEU A 108 -9.53 10.99 -33.26
C LEU A 108 -8.99 12.30 -32.68
N PHE A 109 -7.69 12.42 -32.50
CA PHE A 109 -7.07 13.65 -31.98
C PHE A 109 -6.88 14.70 -33.10
N SER A 110 -6.69 14.29 -34.35
CA SER A 110 -6.67 15.23 -35.47
C SER A 110 -8.02 15.93 -35.69
N GLU A 111 -9.13 15.26 -35.44
CA GLU A 111 -10.48 15.85 -35.46
C GLU A 111 -10.65 16.94 -34.37
N LYS A 112 -9.79 16.93 -33.37
CA LYS A 112 -9.72 17.94 -32.30
C LYS A 112 -8.65 19.02 -32.56
N GLY A 113 -8.12 19.06 -33.78
CA GLY A 113 -7.15 20.07 -34.20
C GLY A 113 -5.69 19.76 -33.83
N VAL A 114 -5.38 18.57 -33.30
CA VAL A 114 -3.98 18.18 -33.01
C VAL A 114 -3.28 17.78 -34.32
N THR A 115 -2.11 18.32 -34.58
CA THR A 115 -1.35 18.00 -35.78
C THR A 115 -0.85 16.56 -35.77
N LYS A 116 -0.81 15.91 -36.95
CA LYS A 116 -0.29 14.53 -37.07
C LYS A 116 1.17 14.40 -36.60
N GLN A 117 1.96 15.47 -36.78
CA GLN A 117 3.35 15.50 -36.29
C GLN A 117 3.44 15.48 -34.79
N ASP A 118 2.61 16.24 -34.08
CA ASP A 118 2.62 16.30 -32.62
C ASP A 118 2.04 15.01 -32.01
N ILE A 119 1.04 14.42 -32.67
CA ILE A 119 0.56 13.08 -32.28
C ILE A 119 1.69 12.03 -32.39
N ALA A 120 2.46 12.05 -33.48
CA ALA A 120 3.59 11.14 -33.64
C ALA A 120 4.65 11.33 -32.56
N LYS A 121 4.99 12.58 -32.21
CA LYS A 121 5.90 12.90 -31.10
C LYS A 121 5.36 12.38 -29.75
N CYS A 122 4.06 12.61 -29.47
CA CYS A 122 3.42 12.11 -28.26
C CYS A 122 3.48 10.58 -28.16
N LEU A 123 3.25 9.87 -29.27
CA LEU A 123 3.34 8.40 -29.33
C LEU A 123 4.76 7.90 -29.02
N MET A 124 5.79 8.57 -29.55
CA MET A 124 7.18 8.22 -29.29
C MET A 124 7.53 8.43 -27.82
N ILE A 125 7.17 9.58 -27.23
CA ILE A 125 7.46 9.91 -25.84
C ILE A 125 6.68 8.99 -24.90
N GLU A 126 5.41 8.67 -25.20
CA GLU A 126 4.63 7.69 -24.43
C GLU A 126 5.32 6.33 -24.41
N ALA A 127 5.84 5.87 -25.54
CA ALA A 127 6.57 4.61 -25.65
C ALA A 127 7.88 4.64 -24.84
N GLU A 128 8.66 5.71 -24.91
CA GLU A 128 9.88 5.89 -24.12
C GLU A 128 9.62 5.87 -22.61
N ILE A 129 8.63 6.66 -22.15
CA ILE A 129 8.21 6.70 -20.75
C ILE A 129 7.77 5.30 -20.29
N PHE A 130 6.98 4.61 -21.11
CA PHE A 130 6.51 3.26 -20.79
C PHE A 130 7.68 2.27 -20.65
N ILE A 131 8.61 2.24 -21.60
CA ILE A 131 9.75 1.32 -21.60
C ILE A 131 10.63 1.55 -20.38
N ILE A 132 10.98 2.82 -20.09
CA ILE A 132 11.83 3.18 -18.95
C ILE A 132 11.16 2.81 -17.64
N SER A 133 9.90 3.18 -17.47
CA SER A 133 9.14 2.87 -16.25
C SER A 133 8.95 1.36 -16.07
N ALA A 134 8.67 0.64 -17.15
CA ALA A 134 8.53 -0.82 -17.09
C ALA A 134 9.87 -1.50 -16.75
N ALA A 135 11.00 -1.01 -17.27
CA ALA A 135 12.31 -1.50 -16.89
C ALA A 135 12.60 -1.27 -15.41
N ILE A 136 12.28 -0.07 -14.86
CA ILE A 136 12.43 0.24 -13.43
C ILE A 136 11.60 -0.72 -12.57
N ILE A 137 10.32 -0.90 -12.87
CA ILE A 137 9.45 -1.77 -12.09
C ILE A 137 9.84 -3.25 -12.24
N SER A 138 10.35 -3.64 -13.40
CA SER A 138 10.86 -5.00 -13.63
C SER A 138 12.07 -5.36 -12.76
N LEU A 139 12.77 -4.39 -12.16
CA LEU A 139 13.87 -4.67 -11.22
C LEU A 139 13.38 -5.45 -9.99
N PHE A 140 12.12 -5.26 -9.58
CA PHE A 140 11.54 -6.06 -8.50
C PHE A 140 11.41 -7.55 -8.84
N ALA A 141 11.47 -7.92 -10.13
CA ALA A 141 11.51 -9.32 -10.55
C ALA A 141 12.87 -10.00 -10.32
N LEU A 142 13.96 -9.26 -10.19
CA LEU A 142 15.31 -9.84 -10.14
C LEU A 142 15.51 -10.86 -9.01
N PRO A 143 15.11 -10.55 -7.74
CA PRO A 143 15.21 -11.55 -6.66
C PRO A 143 14.34 -12.78 -6.93
N PHE A 144 13.15 -12.59 -7.49
CA PHE A 144 12.24 -13.67 -7.87
C PHE A 144 12.86 -14.56 -8.97
N LEU A 145 13.41 -13.97 -10.02
CA LEU A 145 14.07 -14.71 -11.12
C LEU A 145 15.26 -15.54 -10.63
N ALA A 146 16.04 -15.01 -9.70
CA ALA A 146 17.12 -15.74 -9.06
C ALA A 146 16.60 -16.93 -8.22
N GLN A 147 15.55 -16.71 -7.44
CA GLN A 147 14.95 -17.73 -6.59
C GLN A 147 14.36 -18.91 -7.39
N ILE A 148 13.75 -18.64 -8.54
CA ILE A 148 13.19 -19.70 -9.42
C ILE A 148 14.22 -20.33 -10.36
N ASN A 149 15.49 -19.94 -10.29
CA ASN A 149 16.56 -20.41 -11.16
C ASN A 149 16.22 -20.36 -12.67
N LEU A 150 15.43 -19.39 -13.08
CA LEU A 150 15.09 -19.19 -14.49
C LEU A 150 16.31 -18.68 -15.27
N PHE A 151 17.13 -17.85 -14.60
CA PHE A 151 18.43 -17.39 -15.07
C PHE A 151 19.39 -17.36 -13.88
N PRO A 152 20.64 -17.81 -14.03
CA PRO A 152 21.67 -17.74 -12.98
C PRO A 152 22.13 -16.29 -12.79
N ILE A 153 21.34 -15.50 -12.06
CA ILE A 153 21.63 -14.08 -11.81
C ILE A 153 22.31 -13.96 -10.44
N SER A 154 23.63 -13.73 -10.42
CA SER A 154 24.35 -13.44 -9.17
C SER A 154 23.90 -12.11 -8.55
N GLY A 155 24.14 -11.92 -7.25
CA GLY A 155 23.81 -10.66 -6.55
C GLY A 155 24.50 -9.45 -7.19
N ASP A 156 25.75 -9.61 -7.62
CA ASP A 156 26.53 -8.56 -8.30
C ASP A 156 25.90 -8.18 -9.65
N LEU A 157 25.44 -9.17 -10.41
CA LEU A 157 24.76 -8.92 -11.68
C LEU A 157 23.42 -8.22 -11.48
N GLN A 158 22.65 -8.58 -10.42
CA GLN A 158 21.40 -7.88 -10.06
C GLN A 158 21.68 -6.40 -9.73
N MET A 159 22.72 -6.14 -8.94
CA MET A 159 23.14 -4.78 -8.59
C MET A 159 23.57 -4.01 -9.82
N MET A 160 24.38 -4.60 -10.70
CA MET A 160 24.82 -3.98 -11.95
C MET A 160 23.66 -3.61 -12.87
N ILE A 161 22.70 -4.53 -13.08
CA ILE A 161 21.50 -4.27 -13.90
C ILE A 161 20.68 -3.12 -13.28
N SER A 162 20.50 -3.12 -11.94
CA SER A 162 19.75 -2.09 -11.26
C SER A 162 20.40 -0.72 -11.41
N VAL A 163 21.73 -0.64 -11.26
CA VAL A 163 22.49 0.60 -11.45
C VAL A 163 22.37 1.10 -12.89
N LEU A 164 22.52 0.22 -13.88
CA LEU A 164 22.43 0.59 -15.30
C LEU A 164 21.03 1.11 -15.68
N VAL A 165 19.96 0.48 -15.19
CA VAL A 165 18.58 0.93 -15.44
C VAL A 165 18.32 2.27 -14.78
N CYS A 166 18.75 2.46 -13.52
CA CYS A 166 18.59 3.73 -12.82
C CYS A 166 19.40 4.85 -13.46
N LEU A 167 20.65 4.58 -13.87
CA LEU A 167 21.47 5.56 -14.61
C LEU A 167 20.84 5.92 -15.95
N GLY A 168 20.31 4.94 -16.70
CA GLY A 168 19.59 5.18 -17.95
C GLY A 168 18.38 6.08 -17.76
N ALA A 169 17.59 5.85 -16.71
CA ALA A 169 16.44 6.70 -16.34
C ALA A 169 16.88 8.12 -15.96
N LEU A 170 17.94 8.27 -15.16
CA LEU A 170 18.50 9.56 -14.80
C LEU A 170 19.03 10.30 -16.04
N LEU A 171 19.79 9.63 -16.90
CA LEU A 171 20.27 10.20 -18.15
C LEU A 171 19.12 10.65 -19.06
N TYR A 172 18.04 9.89 -19.12
CA TYR A 172 16.84 10.28 -19.86
C TYR A 172 16.22 11.58 -19.30
N ILE A 173 16.09 11.70 -17.97
CA ILE A 173 15.56 12.90 -17.31
C ILE A 173 16.45 14.12 -17.57
N PHE A 174 17.77 13.93 -17.49
CA PHE A 174 18.74 15.05 -17.64
C PHE A 174 19.08 15.37 -19.09
N ASN A 175 18.99 14.40 -20.03
CA ASN A 175 19.26 14.61 -21.46
C ASN A 175 18.34 15.66 -22.08
N HIS A 176 17.15 15.85 -21.50
CA HIS A 176 16.23 16.95 -21.89
C HIS A 176 16.80 18.34 -21.57
N LYS A 177 17.82 18.46 -20.71
CA LYS A 177 18.57 19.71 -20.47
C LYS A 177 19.76 19.90 -21.41
N VAL A 178 20.37 18.79 -21.87
CA VAL A 178 21.57 18.83 -22.71
C VAL A 178 21.14 18.94 -24.16
N LYS A 179 21.38 20.10 -24.77
CA LYS A 179 21.12 20.38 -26.18
C LYS A 179 22.07 19.56 -27.08
N ILE A 180 21.81 18.29 -27.26
CA ILE A 180 22.50 17.50 -28.29
C ILE A 180 21.90 17.94 -29.62
N LYS A 181 22.68 18.73 -30.39
CA LYS A 181 22.24 19.40 -31.63
C LYS A 181 21.55 18.50 -32.66
N LYS A 182 21.80 17.19 -32.65
CA LYS A 182 21.20 16.22 -33.59
C LYS A 182 19.84 15.63 -33.17
N LEU A 183 19.47 15.69 -31.87
CA LEU A 183 18.17 15.17 -31.38
C LEU A 183 17.09 16.28 -31.18
N ARG A 184 17.42 17.51 -31.50
CA ARG A 184 16.56 18.69 -31.27
C ARG A 184 15.22 18.70 -32.02
N VAL A 185 15.01 17.79 -32.97
CA VAL A 185 13.86 17.82 -33.87
C VAL A 185 12.61 17.11 -33.30
N ILE A 186 12.74 16.34 -32.23
CA ILE A 186 11.67 15.38 -31.84
C ILE A 186 11.04 15.70 -30.46
N LEU A 187 11.70 16.45 -29.57
CA LEU A 187 11.25 16.59 -28.19
C LEU A 187 10.50 17.90 -27.93
N PRO A 188 9.29 17.84 -27.32
CA PRO A 188 8.62 19.02 -26.81
C PRO A 188 9.38 19.64 -25.65
N PRO A 189 9.09 20.89 -25.28
CA PRO A 189 9.76 21.61 -24.20
C PRO A 189 9.31 21.09 -22.81
N PHE A 190 9.52 19.81 -22.52
CA PHE A 190 9.30 19.28 -21.19
C PHE A 190 10.40 19.73 -20.23
N THR A 191 9.99 20.20 -19.08
CA THR A 191 10.91 20.41 -17.97
C THR A 191 11.29 19.05 -17.36
N PRO A 192 12.48 18.90 -16.75
CA PRO A 192 12.86 17.68 -16.04
C PRO A 192 11.84 17.28 -14.97
N ARG A 193 11.18 18.27 -14.34
CA ARG A 193 10.11 18.03 -13.36
C ARG A 193 8.90 17.35 -13.99
N GLU A 194 8.51 17.76 -15.19
CA GLU A 194 7.37 17.15 -15.90
C GLU A 194 7.69 15.73 -16.32
N ILE A 195 8.89 15.47 -16.82
CA ILE A 195 9.33 14.11 -17.18
C ILE A 195 9.36 13.22 -15.94
N PHE A 196 9.93 13.70 -14.83
CA PHE A 196 9.93 12.97 -13.56
C PHE A 196 8.51 12.64 -13.11
N LEU A 197 7.57 13.58 -13.22
CA LEU A 197 6.16 13.36 -12.89
C LEU A 197 5.52 12.29 -13.81
N LEU A 198 5.78 12.35 -15.12
CA LEU A 198 5.24 11.38 -16.08
C LEU A 198 5.81 9.98 -15.85
N LEU A 199 7.11 9.87 -15.59
CA LEU A 199 7.74 8.61 -15.20
C LEU A 199 7.14 8.08 -13.88
N GLY A 200 6.96 8.93 -12.87
CA GLY A 200 6.33 8.56 -11.61
C GLY A 200 4.92 8.01 -11.79
N VAL A 201 4.08 8.71 -12.56
CA VAL A 201 2.71 8.23 -12.88
C VAL A 201 2.75 6.92 -13.65
N SER A 202 3.70 6.75 -14.57
CA SER A 202 3.86 5.51 -15.34
C SER A 202 4.30 4.36 -14.44
N CYS A 203 5.28 4.57 -13.54
CA CYS A 203 5.70 3.56 -12.56
C CYS A 203 4.55 3.13 -11.66
N VAL A 204 3.80 4.09 -11.09
CA VAL A 204 2.63 3.80 -10.26
C VAL A 204 1.59 2.99 -11.05
N SER A 205 1.29 3.39 -12.29
CA SER A 205 0.36 2.64 -13.14
C SER A 205 0.82 1.20 -13.38
N LEU A 206 2.12 1.00 -13.61
CA LEU A 206 2.69 -0.34 -13.84
C LEU A 206 2.71 -1.19 -12.57
N VAL A 207 2.89 -0.59 -11.39
CA VAL A 207 2.70 -1.30 -10.11
C VAL A 207 1.26 -1.81 -10.00
N PHE A 208 0.27 -0.98 -10.33
CA PHE A 208 -1.13 -1.44 -10.38
C PHE A 208 -1.36 -2.56 -11.39
N PHE A 209 -0.71 -2.52 -12.54
CA PHE A 209 -0.76 -3.60 -13.51
C PHE A 209 -0.17 -4.91 -12.94
N GLY A 210 1.01 -4.85 -12.32
CA GLY A 210 1.66 -6.02 -11.70
C GLY A 210 0.85 -6.63 -10.57
N VAL A 211 0.37 -5.77 -9.65
CA VAL A 211 -0.49 -6.16 -8.54
C VAL A 211 -1.83 -6.71 -9.04
N GLY A 212 -2.45 -6.09 -10.05
CA GLY A 212 -3.68 -6.57 -10.66
C GLY A 212 -3.53 -7.96 -11.29
N SER A 213 -2.40 -8.22 -11.94
CA SER A 213 -2.07 -9.55 -12.48
C SER A 213 -1.90 -10.58 -11.35
N TYR A 214 -1.17 -10.22 -10.29
CA TYR A 214 -0.99 -11.06 -9.11
C TYR A 214 -2.34 -11.39 -8.44
N LEU A 215 -3.16 -10.38 -8.14
CA LEU A 215 -4.48 -10.56 -7.51
C LEU A 215 -5.42 -11.43 -8.35
N SER A 216 -5.40 -11.26 -9.66
CA SER A 216 -6.19 -12.09 -10.57
C SER A 216 -5.83 -13.56 -10.48
N ILE A 217 -4.55 -13.89 -10.30
CA ILE A 217 -4.07 -15.27 -10.21
C ILE A 217 -4.32 -15.85 -8.83
N ILE A 218 -4.03 -15.11 -7.76
CA ILE A 218 -4.27 -15.61 -6.39
C ILE A 218 -5.77 -15.68 -6.04
N SER A 219 -6.64 -15.17 -6.89
CA SER A 219 -8.08 -15.36 -6.70
C SER A 219 -8.51 -16.84 -6.78
N PHE A 220 -7.70 -17.70 -7.37
CA PHE A 220 -7.96 -19.16 -7.51
C PHE A 220 -6.73 -20.05 -7.28
N LEU A 221 -5.51 -19.49 -7.24
CA LEU A 221 -4.27 -20.22 -7.04
C LEU A 221 -3.52 -19.63 -5.85
N PHE A 222 -3.25 -20.44 -4.83
CA PHE A 222 -2.45 -19.97 -3.70
C PHE A 222 -0.99 -19.77 -4.11
N ILE A 223 -0.49 -18.57 -3.89
CA ILE A 223 0.94 -18.20 -4.01
C ILE A 223 1.32 -17.40 -2.77
N ASP A 224 2.49 -17.68 -2.20
CA ASP A 224 2.98 -17.02 -0.99
C ASP A 224 2.94 -15.49 -1.13
N PRO A 225 2.26 -14.77 -0.22
CA PRO A 225 2.20 -13.31 -0.22
C PRO A 225 3.57 -12.62 -0.18
N GLN A 226 4.61 -13.25 0.32
CA GLN A 226 5.97 -12.69 0.31
C GLN A 226 6.50 -12.46 -1.10
N LEU A 227 5.98 -13.20 -2.08
CA LEU A 227 6.37 -13.10 -3.49
C LEU A 227 5.64 -11.98 -4.26
N VAL A 228 4.73 -11.23 -3.62
CA VAL A 228 3.90 -10.22 -4.31
C VAL A 228 4.74 -9.20 -5.07
N SER A 229 5.81 -8.68 -4.48
CA SER A 229 6.67 -7.68 -5.12
C SER A 229 7.43 -8.27 -6.33
N GLY A 230 8.04 -9.44 -6.13
CA GLY A 230 8.78 -10.16 -7.18
C GLY A 230 7.89 -10.57 -8.35
N LEU A 231 6.73 -11.17 -8.07
CA LEU A 231 5.76 -11.57 -9.09
C LEU A 231 5.14 -10.36 -9.80
N SER A 232 4.80 -9.30 -9.06
CA SER A 232 4.28 -8.08 -9.69
C SER A 232 5.29 -7.48 -10.66
N GLY A 233 6.57 -7.39 -10.28
CA GLY A 233 7.66 -6.98 -11.17
C GLY A 233 7.82 -7.93 -12.36
N PHE A 234 7.68 -9.23 -12.15
CA PHE A 234 7.76 -10.24 -13.20
C PHE A 234 6.62 -10.13 -14.23
N PHE A 235 5.39 -9.83 -13.79
CA PHE A 235 4.29 -9.54 -14.73
C PHE A 235 4.55 -8.28 -15.54
N VAL A 236 5.14 -7.24 -14.94
CA VAL A 236 5.55 -6.03 -15.68
C VAL A 236 6.68 -6.35 -16.66
N LEU A 237 7.65 -7.18 -16.28
CA LEU A 237 8.70 -7.67 -17.19
C LEU A 237 8.10 -8.42 -18.39
N SER A 238 7.14 -9.31 -18.15
CA SER A 238 6.45 -10.04 -19.22
C SER A 238 5.71 -9.09 -20.17
N LEU A 239 5.08 -8.03 -19.62
CA LEU A 239 4.43 -6.98 -20.40
C LEU A 239 5.43 -6.19 -21.24
N LEU A 240 6.58 -5.82 -20.67
CA LEU A 240 7.66 -5.10 -21.35
C LEU A 240 8.21 -5.92 -22.52
N LEU A 241 8.55 -7.19 -22.28
CA LEU A 241 9.07 -8.07 -23.31
C LEU A 241 8.03 -8.35 -24.42
N GLY A 242 6.75 -8.49 -24.04
CA GLY A 242 5.65 -8.57 -25.01
C GLY A 242 5.48 -7.28 -25.82
N TYR A 243 5.64 -6.11 -25.20
CA TYR A 243 5.59 -4.81 -25.90
C TYR A 243 6.75 -4.63 -26.88
N LEU A 244 7.94 -5.04 -26.50
CA LEU A 244 9.14 -5.01 -27.35
C LEU A 244 9.13 -6.08 -28.45
N SER A 245 8.26 -7.08 -28.35
CA SER A 245 8.10 -8.12 -29.38
C SER A 245 7.49 -7.54 -30.64
N ILE A 246 8.32 -7.26 -31.63
CA ILE A 246 7.92 -6.69 -32.92
C ILE A 246 7.15 -7.72 -33.76
N LEU A 247 7.31 -9.01 -33.49
CA LEU A 247 6.80 -10.12 -34.33
C LEU A 247 5.34 -10.45 -34.05
N THR A 248 4.84 -10.26 -32.81
CA THR A 248 3.50 -10.71 -32.43
C THR A 248 2.56 -9.55 -32.14
N PRO A 249 1.28 -9.61 -32.62
CA PRO A 249 0.28 -8.59 -32.30
C PRO A 249 0.04 -8.50 -30.80
N ALA A 250 0.14 -7.29 -30.23
CA ALA A 250 -0.04 -7.02 -28.79
C ALA A 250 0.77 -7.94 -27.85
N GLY A 251 1.93 -8.46 -28.32
CA GLY A 251 2.79 -9.37 -27.55
C GLY A 251 2.18 -10.76 -27.32
N PHE A 252 1.20 -11.18 -28.15
CA PHE A 252 0.49 -12.43 -27.98
C PHE A 252 1.44 -13.62 -28.15
N GLY A 253 1.43 -14.56 -27.22
CA GLY A 253 2.32 -15.73 -27.16
C GLY A 253 3.60 -15.46 -26.37
N VAL A 254 4.28 -14.33 -26.57
CA VAL A 254 5.52 -13.98 -25.85
C VAL A 254 5.25 -13.73 -24.37
N ARG A 255 4.30 -12.84 -24.07
CA ARG A 255 3.90 -12.53 -22.70
C ARG A 255 3.39 -13.78 -21.97
N GLU A 256 2.49 -14.52 -22.60
CA GLU A 256 1.91 -15.73 -22.05
C GLU A 256 2.98 -16.79 -21.77
N GLY A 257 3.91 -17.01 -22.70
CA GLY A 257 5.01 -17.95 -22.53
C GLY A 257 5.91 -17.61 -21.34
N ILE A 258 6.25 -16.33 -21.18
CA ILE A 258 7.03 -15.87 -20.03
C ILE A 258 6.29 -16.11 -18.71
N VAL A 259 5.00 -15.76 -18.64
CA VAL A 259 4.17 -15.97 -17.45
C VAL A 259 4.05 -17.45 -17.12
N ILE A 260 3.83 -18.30 -18.12
CA ILE A 260 3.79 -19.77 -17.92
C ILE A 260 5.13 -20.26 -17.35
N ALA A 261 6.26 -19.88 -17.96
CA ALA A 261 7.58 -20.31 -17.50
C ALA A 261 7.86 -19.92 -16.03
N GLY A 262 7.42 -18.73 -15.60
CA GLY A 262 7.58 -18.30 -14.20
C GLY A 262 6.64 -19.04 -13.24
N LEU A 263 5.38 -19.25 -13.63
CA LEU A 263 4.38 -19.89 -12.76
C LEU A 263 4.54 -21.40 -12.63
N THR A 264 5.20 -22.07 -13.56
CA THR A 264 5.46 -23.54 -13.48
C THR A 264 6.28 -23.97 -12.27
N ARG A 265 6.88 -23.01 -11.54
CA ARG A 265 7.56 -23.27 -10.26
C ARG A 265 6.60 -23.45 -9.09
N PHE A 266 5.36 -22.97 -9.22
CA PHE A 266 4.35 -23.01 -8.15
C PHE A 266 3.20 -23.96 -8.47
N THR A 267 3.06 -24.33 -9.75
CA THR A 267 1.92 -25.15 -10.17
C THR A 267 2.24 -25.94 -11.44
N SER A 268 1.33 -26.82 -11.87
CA SER A 268 1.47 -27.56 -13.12
C SER A 268 1.49 -26.65 -14.34
N VAL A 269 2.11 -27.12 -15.43
CA VAL A 269 2.16 -26.38 -16.70
C VAL A 269 0.75 -26.00 -17.19
N SER A 270 -0.22 -26.90 -17.04
CA SER A 270 -1.61 -26.65 -17.45
C SER A 270 -2.27 -25.56 -16.62
N MET A 271 -2.07 -25.54 -15.31
CA MET A 271 -2.58 -24.51 -14.41
C MET A 271 -1.87 -23.17 -14.65
N ALA A 272 -0.55 -23.17 -14.89
CA ALA A 272 0.21 -21.97 -15.25
C ALA A 272 -0.29 -21.36 -16.57
N ALA A 273 -0.57 -22.20 -17.58
CA ALA A 273 -1.13 -21.79 -18.85
C ALA A 273 -2.54 -21.17 -18.70
N PHE A 274 -3.38 -21.83 -17.89
CA PHE A 274 -4.70 -21.31 -17.54
C PHE A 274 -4.61 -19.96 -16.82
N ALA A 275 -3.76 -19.85 -15.79
CA ALA A 275 -3.55 -18.61 -15.04
C ALA A 275 -3.08 -17.45 -15.93
N SER A 276 -2.18 -17.74 -16.87
CA SER A 276 -1.71 -16.76 -17.84
C SER A 276 -2.84 -16.23 -18.75
N LEU A 277 -3.66 -17.13 -19.32
CA LEU A 277 -4.81 -16.73 -20.13
C LEU A 277 -5.89 -16.03 -19.30
N PHE A 278 -6.20 -16.55 -18.12
CA PHE A 278 -7.19 -15.96 -17.22
C PHE A 278 -6.82 -14.52 -16.85
N SER A 279 -5.57 -14.26 -16.44
CA SER A 279 -5.12 -12.89 -16.14
C SER A 279 -5.25 -11.96 -17.35
N ARG A 280 -5.06 -12.46 -18.55
CA ARG A 280 -5.27 -11.69 -19.78
C ARG A 280 -6.73 -11.40 -20.06
N VAL A 281 -7.61 -12.36 -19.85
CA VAL A 281 -9.07 -12.15 -19.99
C VAL A 281 -9.53 -11.08 -19.00
N ILE A 282 -9.08 -11.14 -17.75
CA ILE A 282 -9.40 -10.14 -16.73
C ILE A 282 -8.87 -8.76 -17.12
N LEU A 283 -7.67 -8.67 -17.68
CA LEU A 283 -7.13 -7.42 -18.21
C LEU A 283 -8.02 -6.83 -19.32
N ILE A 284 -8.48 -7.67 -20.25
CA ILE A 284 -9.37 -7.25 -21.36
C ILE A 284 -10.73 -6.80 -20.80
N VAL A 285 -11.31 -7.55 -19.87
CA VAL A 285 -12.56 -7.17 -19.19
C VAL A 285 -12.40 -5.81 -18.51
N SER A 286 -11.29 -5.60 -17.80
CA SER A 286 -10.99 -4.35 -17.11
C SER A 286 -10.82 -3.18 -18.09
N GLU A 287 -10.25 -3.43 -19.27
CA GLU A 287 -10.16 -2.44 -20.34
C GLU A 287 -11.54 -2.05 -20.87
N LEU A 288 -12.41 -3.02 -21.13
CA LEU A 288 -13.78 -2.74 -21.57
C LEU A 288 -14.56 -1.95 -20.51
N ILE A 289 -14.39 -2.29 -19.21
CA ILE A 289 -14.98 -1.52 -18.12
C ILE A 289 -14.43 -0.09 -18.11
N PHE A 290 -13.11 0.09 -18.25
CA PHE A 290 -12.50 1.41 -18.32
C PHE A 290 -13.05 2.23 -19.49
N ILE A 291 -13.23 1.62 -20.68
CA ILE A 291 -13.79 2.29 -21.86
C ILE A 291 -15.23 2.71 -21.59
N MET A 292 -16.05 1.86 -21.00
CA MET A 292 -17.42 2.18 -20.60
C MET A 292 -17.44 3.33 -19.58
N LEU A 293 -16.57 3.31 -18.59
CA LEU A 293 -16.45 4.39 -17.60
C LEU A 293 -16.04 5.71 -18.26
N ALA A 294 -15.05 5.69 -19.16
CA ALA A 294 -14.60 6.88 -19.89
C ALA A 294 -15.70 7.44 -20.81
N TRP A 295 -16.45 6.57 -21.48
CA TRP A 295 -17.58 6.94 -22.32
C TRP A 295 -18.74 7.54 -21.49
N PHE A 296 -19.11 6.87 -20.41
CA PHE A 296 -20.15 7.36 -19.50
C PHE A 296 -19.74 8.70 -18.89
N TRP A 297 -18.49 8.81 -18.41
CA TRP A 297 -17.94 10.06 -17.89
C TRP A 297 -17.98 11.16 -18.97
N HIS A 298 -17.58 10.85 -20.21
CA HIS A 298 -17.61 11.82 -21.30
C HIS A 298 -19.03 12.35 -21.57
N ARG A 299 -20.06 11.50 -21.52
CA ARG A 299 -21.45 11.88 -21.76
C ARG A 299 -22.13 12.59 -20.57
N THR A 300 -21.68 12.36 -19.36
CA THR A 300 -22.32 12.98 -18.20
C THR A 300 -22.08 14.48 -18.11
N LYS A 301 -23.15 15.26 -18.23
CA LYS A 301 -23.18 16.71 -17.90
C LYS A 301 -23.59 16.94 -16.44
N SER A 302 -23.48 15.95 -15.55
CA SER A 302 -23.98 16.01 -14.18
C SER A 302 -23.24 17.07 -13.36
N LYS A 303 -23.99 17.91 -12.65
CA LYS A 303 -23.46 18.91 -11.70
C LYS A 303 -22.62 18.23 -10.59
N HIS A 304 -22.98 17.02 -10.17
CA HIS A 304 -22.23 16.26 -9.14
C HIS A 304 -20.86 15.81 -9.63
N VAL A 305 -20.72 15.36 -10.89
CA VAL A 305 -19.41 14.99 -11.45
C VAL A 305 -18.53 16.23 -11.64
N SER A 306 -19.10 17.36 -12.03
CA SER A 306 -18.36 18.63 -12.12
C SER A 306 -17.92 19.13 -10.74
N ALA A 307 -18.74 18.97 -9.71
CA ALA A 307 -18.37 19.30 -8.33
C ALA A 307 -17.23 18.40 -7.81
N LEU A 308 -17.28 17.09 -8.08
CA LEU A 308 -16.22 16.17 -7.70
C LEU A 308 -14.90 16.47 -8.41
N THR A 309 -14.94 16.73 -9.73
CA THR A 309 -13.72 17.08 -10.49
C THR A 309 -13.15 18.42 -10.02
N HIS A 310 -13.98 19.40 -9.74
CA HIS A 310 -13.56 20.69 -9.17
C HIS A 310 -12.94 20.49 -7.78
N TRP A 311 -13.55 19.65 -6.92
CA TRP A 311 -12.98 19.33 -5.62
C TRP A 311 -11.61 18.65 -5.75
N ILE A 312 -11.46 17.66 -6.62
CA ILE A 312 -10.18 16.96 -6.91
C ILE A 312 -9.11 17.96 -7.40
N GLU A 313 -9.47 18.87 -8.29
CA GLU A 313 -8.55 19.89 -8.81
C GLU A 313 -8.05 20.84 -7.72
N HIS A 314 -8.88 21.19 -6.75
CA HIS A 314 -8.53 22.09 -5.64
C HIS A 314 -7.82 21.35 -4.48
N HIS A 315 -8.05 20.03 -4.32
CA HIS A 315 -7.54 19.20 -3.25
C HIS A 315 -6.65 18.06 -3.77
N LYS A 316 -5.77 18.35 -4.73
CA LYS A 316 -4.93 17.34 -5.39
C LYS A 316 -4.09 16.52 -4.42
N HIS A 317 -3.51 17.16 -3.40
CA HIS A 317 -2.65 16.49 -2.42
C HIS A 317 -3.47 15.57 -1.51
N GLU A 318 -4.61 16.04 -1.05
CA GLU A 318 -5.55 15.27 -0.25
C GLU A 318 -6.12 14.10 -1.06
N THR A 319 -6.43 14.29 -2.34
CA THR A 319 -6.88 13.22 -3.25
C THR A 319 -5.80 12.15 -3.43
N ILE A 320 -4.54 12.55 -3.66
CA ILE A 320 -3.43 11.60 -3.76
C ILE A 320 -3.28 10.82 -2.44
N LEU A 321 -3.38 11.50 -1.30
CA LEU A 321 -3.29 10.85 0.00
C LEU A 321 -4.43 9.85 0.23
N ILE A 322 -5.66 10.18 -0.19
CA ILE A 322 -6.81 9.25 -0.15
C ILE A 322 -6.51 8.01 -1.00
N VAL A 323 -5.99 8.19 -2.22
CA VAL A 323 -5.63 7.05 -3.09
C VAL A 323 -4.55 6.19 -2.44
N LEU A 324 -3.50 6.79 -1.88
CA LEU A 324 -2.44 6.06 -1.17
C LEU A 324 -3.00 5.30 0.06
N PHE A 325 -3.90 5.92 0.82
CA PHE A 325 -4.59 5.27 1.94
C PHE A 325 -5.44 4.09 1.47
N LEU A 326 -6.18 4.22 0.37
CA LEU A 326 -6.98 3.13 -0.18
C LEU A 326 -6.10 1.96 -0.65
N ILE A 327 -4.98 2.26 -1.31
CA ILE A 327 -4.00 1.25 -1.73
C ILE A 327 -3.44 0.51 -0.50
N TYR A 328 -2.99 1.26 0.51
CA TYR A 328 -2.50 0.70 1.77
C TYR A 328 -3.55 -0.20 2.43
N SER A 329 -4.77 0.31 2.57
CA SER A 329 -5.86 -0.40 3.22
C SER A 329 -6.21 -1.69 2.49
N LEU A 330 -6.28 -1.64 1.17
CA LEU A 330 -6.55 -2.79 0.33
C LEU A 330 -5.46 -3.86 0.44
N TYR A 331 -4.21 -3.44 0.26
CA TYR A 331 -3.05 -4.32 0.30
C TYR A 331 -2.92 -5.01 1.67
N PHE A 332 -2.90 -4.24 2.75
CA PHE A 332 -2.68 -4.79 4.08
C PHE A 332 -3.88 -5.58 4.62
N SER A 333 -5.12 -5.19 4.28
CA SER A 333 -6.30 -6.02 4.62
C SER A 333 -6.24 -7.36 3.91
N THR A 334 -5.88 -7.39 2.63
CA THR A 334 -5.75 -8.64 1.86
C THR A 334 -4.70 -9.55 2.49
N ILE A 335 -3.51 -9.02 2.81
CA ILE A 335 -2.45 -9.83 3.44
C ILE A 335 -2.86 -10.32 4.83
N SER A 336 -3.47 -9.46 5.66
CA SER A 336 -3.93 -9.84 7.00
C SER A 336 -5.00 -10.95 6.92
N PHE A 337 -5.90 -10.89 5.93
CA PHE A 337 -6.90 -11.95 5.72
C PHE A 337 -6.26 -13.25 5.25
N LEU A 338 -5.30 -13.18 4.34
CA LEU A 338 -4.54 -14.36 3.89
C LEU A 338 -3.74 -14.98 5.04
N ARG A 339 -3.12 -14.17 5.91
CA ARG A 339 -2.45 -14.67 7.11
C ARG A 339 -3.43 -15.42 8.02
N PHE A 340 -4.61 -14.84 8.27
CA PHE A 340 -5.66 -15.47 9.06
C PHE A 340 -6.15 -16.78 8.44
N ASP A 341 -6.46 -16.78 7.14
CA ASP A 341 -6.96 -17.96 6.42
C ASP A 341 -5.93 -19.10 6.34
N ASN A 342 -4.64 -18.79 6.43
CA ASN A 342 -3.54 -19.74 6.41
C ASN A 342 -2.96 -20.05 7.80
N PHE A 343 -3.67 -19.70 8.88
CA PHE A 343 -3.29 -19.99 10.27
C PHE A 343 -1.95 -19.35 10.73
N TYR A 344 -1.55 -18.21 10.14
CA TYR A 344 -0.38 -17.44 10.59
C TYR A 344 -0.71 -16.42 11.68
N THR A 345 -1.85 -16.57 12.36
CA THR A 345 -2.30 -15.72 13.48
C THR A 345 -2.37 -16.52 14.77
N GLY A 346 -2.06 -15.87 15.89
CA GLY A 346 -1.94 -16.53 17.19
C GLY A 346 -3.23 -16.51 18.02
N LYS A 347 -3.40 -17.56 18.86
CA LYS A 347 -4.53 -17.60 19.81
C LYS A 347 -4.40 -16.56 20.93
N PHE A 348 -3.16 -16.28 21.38
CA PHE A 348 -2.91 -15.38 22.52
C PHE A 348 -3.22 -13.93 22.19
N ASP A 349 -2.98 -13.51 20.96
CA ASP A 349 -3.22 -12.15 20.52
C ASP A 349 -4.61 -12.02 19.87
N LEU A 350 -4.74 -12.40 18.59
CA LEU A 350 -5.99 -12.27 17.87
C LEU A 350 -7.13 -13.07 18.52
N GLY A 351 -6.88 -14.32 18.90
CA GLY A 351 -7.92 -15.22 19.44
C GLY A 351 -8.57 -14.67 20.72
N ASN A 352 -7.76 -14.22 21.69
CA ASN A 352 -8.28 -13.66 22.94
C ASN A 352 -9.09 -12.38 22.71
N MET A 353 -8.64 -11.50 21.80
CA MET A 353 -9.35 -10.27 21.52
C MET A 353 -10.64 -10.51 20.74
N VAL A 354 -10.64 -11.43 19.78
CA VAL A 354 -11.84 -11.87 19.06
C VAL A 354 -12.85 -12.45 20.03
N GLN A 355 -12.42 -13.32 20.95
CA GLN A 355 -13.30 -13.94 21.94
C GLN A 355 -13.91 -12.89 22.87
N THR A 356 -13.11 -11.91 23.32
CA THR A 356 -13.60 -10.81 24.18
C THR A 356 -14.69 -10.00 23.46
N VAL A 357 -14.47 -9.65 22.19
CA VAL A 357 -15.44 -8.91 21.38
C VAL A 357 -16.69 -9.76 21.12
N TRP A 358 -16.53 -11.06 20.79
CA TRP A 358 -17.63 -11.98 20.55
C TRP A 358 -18.47 -12.20 21.82
N ASN A 359 -17.83 -12.42 22.97
CA ASN A 359 -18.52 -12.57 24.25
C ASN A 359 -19.31 -11.30 24.60
N THR A 360 -18.69 -10.13 24.42
CA THR A 360 -19.34 -8.84 24.63
C THR A 360 -20.55 -8.67 23.70
N ALA A 361 -20.45 -9.06 22.44
CA ALA A 361 -21.56 -9.04 21.46
C ALA A 361 -22.74 -9.93 21.87
N ASN A 362 -22.48 -10.98 22.66
CA ASN A 362 -23.47 -11.93 23.17
C ASN A 362 -23.85 -11.70 24.65
N GLY A 363 -23.62 -10.50 25.18
CA GLY A 363 -24.05 -10.09 26.53
C GLY A 363 -23.10 -10.47 27.67
N ARG A 364 -22.01 -11.19 27.40
CA ARG A 364 -20.94 -11.49 28.36
C ARG A 364 -19.85 -10.44 28.24
N VAL A 365 -20.08 -9.29 28.86
CA VAL A 365 -19.26 -8.09 28.64
C VAL A 365 -17.84 -8.29 29.16
N PHE A 366 -16.85 -8.15 28.26
CA PHE A 366 -15.44 -8.15 28.57
C PHE A 366 -14.92 -9.47 29.18
N GLU A 367 -15.54 -10.61 28.82
CA GLU A 367 -15.14 -11.95 29.25
C GLU A 367 -14.35 -12.68 28.17
N MET A 368 -13.41 -13.52 28.60
CA MET A 368 -12.65 -14.44 27.74
C MET A 368 -12.26 -15.70 28.49
N THR A 369 -11.81 -16.73 27.79
CA THR A 369 -11.16 -17.90 28.40
C THR A 369 -9.76 -17.51 28.89
N ASN A 370 -9.43 -17.96 30.09
CA ASN A 370 -8.07 -17.79 30.62
C ASN A 370 -7.04 -18.40 29.65
N PRO A 371 -6.07 -17.65 29.14
CA PRO A 371 -5.07 -18.16 28.20
C PRO A 371 -4.24 -19.35 28.74
N ASN A 372 -4.12 -19.41 30.05
CA ASN A 372 -3.36 -20.45 30.77
C ASN A 372 -4.24 -21.55 31.40
N GLY A 373 -5.54 -21.56 31.10
CA GLY A 373 -6.51 -22.50 31.68
C GLY A 373 -7.77 -22.66 30.83
N THR A 374 -8.84 -23.18 31.44
CA THR A 374 -10.13 -23.39 30.80
C THR A 374 -11.25 -22.51 31.39
N GLU A 375 -10.92 -21.74 32.41
CA GLU A 375 -11.87 -20.90 33.16
C GLU A 375 -12.25 -19.66 32.37
N ILE A 376 -13.47 -19.19 32.55
CA ILE A 376 -13.90 -17.87 32.05
C ILE A 376 -13.45 -16.80 33.03
N VAL A 377 -12.73 -15.82 32.54
CA VAL A 377 -12.18 -14.70 33.30
C VAL A 377 -12.53 -13.37 32.65
N SER A 378 -12.50 -12.28 33.41
CA SER A 378 -12.57 -10.96 32.83
C SER A 378 -11.30 -10.65 32.03
N ARG A 379 -11.42 -10.04 30.87
CA ARG A 379 -10.27 -9.51 30.11
C ARG A 379 -9.41 -8.55 30.96
N LEU A 380 -10.05 -7.85 31.90
CA LEU A 380 -9.36 -6.96 32.83
C LEU A 380 -8.31 -7.67 33.70
N ALA A 381 -8.39 -9.00 33.87
CA ALA A 381 -7.34 -9.76 34.54
C ALA A 381 -5.98 -9.67 33.83
N PHE A 382 -5.96 -9.32 32.56
CA PHE A 382 -4.72 -9.23 31.77
C PHE A 382 -4.43 -7.80 31.30
N HIS A 383 -5.42 -7.10 30.72
CA HIS A 383 -5.26 -5.77 30.19
C HIS A 383 -6.54 -4.92 30.34
N ALA A 384 -6.36 -3.59 30.45
CA ALA A 384 -7.44 -2.61 30.48
C ALA A 384 -7.71 -2.04 29.07
N ASP A 385 -7.88 -2.92 28.08
CA ASP A 385 -8.11 -2.59 26.68
C ASP A 385 -9.61 -2.46 26.34
N PHE A 386 -10.33 -1.59 27.07
CA PHE A 386 -11.79 -1.36 26.94
C PHE A 386 -12.23 -0.92 25.54
N LEU A 387 -11.31 -0.51 24.69
CA LEU A 387 -11.58 -0.22 23.28
C LEU A 387 -12.27 -1.42 22.59
N LEU A 388 -11.98 -2.66 23.01
CA LEU A 388 -12.63 -3.87 22.49
C LEU A 388 -14.16 -3.83 22.62
N ILE A 389 -14.69 -3.22 23.66
CA ILE A 389 -16.15 -3.07 23.87
C ILE A 389 -16.73 -2.17 22.77
N LEU A 390 -16.04 -1.11 22.40
CA LEU A 390 -16.47 -0.19 21.33
C LEU A 390 -16.41 -0.81 19.94
N LEU A 391 -15.66 -1.92 19.77
CA LEU A 391 -15.60 -2.64 18.50
C LEU A 391 -16.74 -3.66 18.33
N THR A 392 -17.49 -3.94 19.35
CA THR A 392 -18.63 -4.89 19.34
C THR A 392 -19.67 -4.60 18.24
N PRO A 393 -20.11 -3.36 17.96
CA PRO A 393 -21.06 -3.09 16.89
C PRO A 393 -20.61 -3.54 15.51
N PHE A 394 -19.32 -3.48 15.22
CA PHE A 394 -18.78 -3.96 13.94
C PHE A 394 -18.84 -5.48 13.85
N TYR A 395 -18.71 -6.17 14.98
CA TYR A 395 -18.81 -7.61 15.07
C TYR A 395 -20.26 -8.12 14.86
N TRP A 396 -21.27 -7.33 15.22
CA TRP A 396 -22.68 -7.64 14.88
C TRP A 396 -22.92 -7.60 13.37
N VAL A 397 -22.22 -6.72 12.64
CA VAL A 397 -22.35 -6.62 11.17
C VAL A 397 -21.58 -7.74 10.47
N TRP A 398 -20.40 -8.06 10.95
CA TRP A 398 -19.55 -9.10 10.38
C TRP A 398 -18.86 -9.91 11.48
N PRO A 399 -19.47 -11.04 11.94
CA PRO A 399 -18.99 -11.85 13.06
C PRO A 399 -17.79 -12.72 12.65
N SER A 400 -16.66 -12.10 12.39
CA SER A 400 -15.42 -12.73 11.97
C SER A 400 -14.22 -12.00 12.56
N ALA A 401 -13.15 -12.74 12.88
CA ALA A 401 -11.87 -12.14 13.27
C ALA A 401 -11.34 -11.13 12.24
N LYS A 402 -11.67 -11.31 10.98
CA LYS A 402 -11.28 -10.42 9.87
C LYS A 402 -11.78 -8.99 10.04
N VAL A 403 -12.90 -8.78 10.73
CA VAL A 403 -13.39 -7.40 10.97
C VAL A 403 -12.43 -6.60 11.84
N LEU A 404 -11.82 -7.22 12.86
CA LEU A 404 -10.84 -6.56 13.72
C LEU A 404 -9.55 -6.23 12.95
N LEU A 405 -9.07 -7.16 12.11
CA LEU A 405 -7.92 -6.94 11.23
C LEU A 405 -8.18 -5.82 10.22
N LEU A 406 -9.40 -5.74 9.67
CA LEU A 406 -9.81 -4.66 8.77
C LEU A 406 -9.80 -3.31 9.50
N ILE A 407 -10.42 -3.24 10.68
CA ILE A 407 -10.47 -2.02 11.49
C ILE A 407 -9.05 -1.55 11.84
N GLN A 408 -8.17 -2.46 12.25
CA GLN A 408 -6.76 -2.13 12.51
C GLN A 408 -6.11 -1.49 11.28
N THR A 409 -6.22 -2.13 10.13
CA THR A 409 -5.64 -1.63 8.88
C THR A 409 -6.18 -0.25 8.50
N LEU A 410 -7.50 -0.05 8.59
CA LEU A 410 -8.13 1.24 8.28
C LEU A 410 -7.72 2.34 9.25
N VAL A 411 -7.74 2.05 10.55
CA VAL A 411 -7.39 3.04 11.57
C VAL A 411 -5.91 3.38 11.51
N VAL A 412 -5.02 2.39 11.41
CA VAL A 412 -3.57 2.64 11.30
C VAL A 412 -3.26 3.43 10.03
N GLY A 413 -3.81 3.03 8.88
CA GLY A 413 -3.63 3.76 7.63
C GLY A 413 -4.14 5.20 7.68
N ALA A 414 -5.25 5.45 8.41
CA ALA A 414 -5.80 6.80 8.60
C ALA A 414 -4.85 7.75 9.36
N GLY A 415 -3.87 7.22 10.08
CA GLY A 415 -2.81 8.01 10.71
C GLY A 415 -2.07 8.91 9.72
N ALA A 416 -1.95 8.48 8.45
CA ALA A 416 -1.34 9.27 7.39
C ALA A 416 -1.99 10.64 7.18
N PHE A 417 -3.32 10.75 7.37
CA PHE A 417 -4.03 12.03 7.26
C PHE A 417 -3.61 13.01 8.36
N PHE A 418 -3.48 12.53 9.60
CA PHE A 418 -3.03 13.38 10.70
C PHE A 418 -1.58 13.79 10.54
N VAL A 419 -0.70 12.88 10.09
CA VAL A 419 0.69 13.22 9.75
C VAL A 419 0.72 14.29 8.65
N TYR A 420 -0.07 14.14 7.59
CA TYR A 420 -0.20 15.14 6.52
C TYR A 420 -0.68 16.49 7.05
N PHE A 421 -1.75 16.50 7.86
CA PHE A 421 -2.31 17.76 8.37
C PHE A 421 -1.34 18.47 9.31
N ILE A 422 -0.64 17.72 10.19
CA ILE A 422 0.39 18.27 11.08
C ILE A 422 1.54 18.84 10.25
N ALA A 423 2.08 18.07 9.30
CA ALA A 423 3.18 18.51 8.45
C ALA A 423 2.80 19.73 7.59
N ARG A 424 1.59 19.74 7.01
CA ARG A 424 1.08 20.89 6.25
C ARG A 424 1.01 22.16 7.09
N ASP A 425 0.53 22.05 8.33
CA ASP A 425 0.38 23.19 9.23
C ASP A 425 1.72 23.72 9.75
N VAL A 426 2.73 22.83 9.89
CA VAL A 426 4.08 23.20 10.35
C VAL A 426 4.92 23.74 9.21
N LEU A 427 5.01 23.00 8.10
CA LEU A 427 5.92 23.30 6.99
C LEU A 427 5.33 24.32 6.00
N LYS A 428 4.01 24.58 6.06
CA LYS A 428 3.28 25.44 5.09
C LYS A 428 3.49 25.03 3.63
N ASN A 429 3.83 23.75 3.41
CA ASN A 429 4.10 23.18 2.10
C ASN A 429 3.32 21.87 1.94
N LYS A 430 2.34 21.87 1.03
CA LYS A 430 1.47 20.71 0.77
C LYS A 430 2.22 19.53 0.15
N HIS A 431 3.26 19.77 -0.67
CA HIS A 431 4.06 18.70 -1.29
C HIS A 431 4.90 17.98 -0.23
N ALA A 432 5.58 18.73 0.64
CA ALA A 432 6.32 18.14 1.76
C ALA A 432 5.37 17.38 2.69
N ALA A 433 4.21 17.94 3.01
CA ALA A 433 3.21 17.28 3.85
C ALA A 433 2.73 15.96 3.24
N LEU A 434 2.48 15.90 1.93
CA LEU A 434 2.12 14.67 1.23
C LEU A 434 3.23 13.62 1.31
N LEU A 435 4.49 14.05 1.18
CA LEU A 435 5.65 13.16 1.36
C LEU A 435 5.67 12.55 2.76
N PHE A 436 5.43 13.34 3.82
CA PHE A 436 5.37 12.82 5.19
C PHE A 436 4.21 11.80 5.38
N GLY A 437 3.02 12.09 4.83
CA GLY A 437 1.90 11.13 4.84
C GLY A 437 2.24 9.82 4.11
N PHE A 438 2.92 9.91 2.97
CA PHE A 438 3.40 8.74 2.22
C PHE A 438 4.46 7.97 3.02
N VAL A 439 5.46 8.66 3.57
CA VAL A 439 6.52 8.03 4.40
C VAL A 439 5.93 7.30 5.61
N TYR A 440 4.87 7.83 6.22
CA TYR A 440 4.16 7.12 7.29
C TYR A 440 3.58 5.79 6.81
N LEU A 441 2.91 5.75 5.66
CA LEU A 441 2.31 4.52 5.12
C LEU A 441 3.34 3.46 4.73
N ILE A 442 4.53 3.87 4.26
CA ILE A 442 5.61 2.95 3.89
C ILE A 442 6.57 2.64 5.04
N ASN A 443 6.39 3.23 6.21
CA ASN A 443 7.26 3.01 7.37
C ASN A 443 7.20 1.54 7.81
N PRO A 444 8.35 0.83 7.88
CA PRO A 444 8.38 -0.60 8.21
C PRO A 444 7.78 -0.91 9.59
N SER A 445 7.95 -0.03 10.59
CA SER A 445 7.40 -0.23 11.92
C SER A 445 5.87 -0.15 11.91
N VAL A 446 5.29 0.80 11.16
CA VAL A 446 3.84 0.92 10.98
C VAL A 446 3.28 -0.32 10.27
N GLN A 447 3.97 -0.77 9.21
CA GLN A 447 3.55 -1.94 8.43
C GLN A 447 3.65 -3.23 9.24
N ARG A 448 4.74 -3.44 9.99
CA ARG A 448 4.92 -4.61 10.85
C ARG A 448 3.85 -4.66 11.95
N SER A 449 3.59 -3.53 12.63
CA SER A 449 2.55 -3.45 13.66
C SER A 449 1.16 -3.72 13.08
N ASN A 450 0.89 -3.33 11.84
CA ASN A 450 -0.38 -3.61 11.17
C ASN A 450 -0.51 -5.07 10.73
N LEU A 451 0.58 -5.70 10.28
CA LEU A 451 0.59 -7.11 9.84
C LEU A 451 0.71 -8.09 11.00
N TYR A 452 1.14 -7.64 12.16
CA TYR A 452 1.04 -8.45 13.35
C TYR A 452 -0.44 -8.73 13.67
N ASP A 453 -0.73 -9.60 14.61
CA ASP A 453 -2.10 -9.88 14.99
C ASP A 453 -2.83 -8.63 15.51
N PHE A 454 -4.16 -8.66 15.55
CA PHE A 454 -4.91 -7.51 16.04
C PHE A 454 -4.56 -7.19 17.51
N HIS A 455 -4.26 -5.92 17.77
CA HIS A 455 -4.06 -5.38 19.12
C HIS A 455 -4.77 -4.04 19.24
N ALA A 456 -5.59 -3.89 20.28
CA ALA A 456 -6.31 -2.64 20.53
C ALA A 456 -5.35 -1.43 20.65
N VAL A 457 -4.16 -1.62 21.24
CA VAL A 457 -3.13 -0.58 21.38
C VAL A 457 -2.54 -0.12 20.04
N THR A 458 -2.57 -0.93 18.99
CA THR A 458 -2.10 -0.52 17.66
C THR A 458 -2.93 0.64 17.11
N LEU A 459 -4.23 0.70 17.46
CA LEU A 459 -5.12 1.78 17.07
C LEU A 459 -4.76 3.11 17.75
N ALA A 460 -4.13 3.05 18.94
CA ALA A 460 -3.68 4.23 19.66
C ALA A 460 -2.71 5.09 18.85
N THR A 461 -1.93 4.51 17.93
CA THR A 461 -1.03 5.25 17.04
C THR A 461 -1.75 6.38 16.33
N THR A 462 -2.88 6.10 15.70
CA THR A 462 -3.68 7.11 14.99
C THR A 462 -4.41 8.04 15.97
N PHE A 463 -4.94 7.50 17.06
CA PHE A 463 -5.64 8.33 18.06
C PHE A 463 -4.70 9.33 18.75
N LEU A 464 -3.46 8.96 19.03
CA LEU A 464 -2.45 9.88 19.58
C LEU A 464 -2.03 10.95 18.57
N LEU A 465 -1.89 10.59 17.28
CA LEU A 465 -1.64 11.57 16.22
C LEU A 465 -2.82 12.57 16.10
N ALA A 466 -4.05 12.08 16.18
CA ALA A 466 -5.25 12.92 16.20
C ALA A 466 -5.29 13.81 17.45
N THR A 467 -4.99 13.25 18.63
CA THR A 467 -4.89 13.99 19.89
C THR A 467 -3.91 15.15 19.76
N TYR A 468 -2.71 14.90 19.23
CA TYR A 468 -1.71 15.93 19.01
C TYR A 468 -2.17 16.99 17.99
N TYR A 469 -2.78 16.58 16.89
CA TYR A 469 -3.31 17.48 15.88
C TYR A 469 -4.37 18.44 16.48
N PHE A 470 -5.36 17.91 17.21
CA PHE A 470 -6.42 18.71 17.82
C PHE A 470 -5.93 19.55 19.00
N PHE A 471 -4.91 19.06 19.75
CA PHE A 471 -4.20 19.89 20.71
C PHE A 471 -3.62 21.14 20.04
N ARG A 472 -2.89 21.00 18.94
CA ARG A 472 -2.33 22.14 18.19
C ARG A 472 -3.41 23.09 17.67
N LYS A 473 -4.57 22.58 17.30
CA LYS A 473 -5.73 23.38 16.85
C LYS A 473 -6.51 24.01 18.00
N LYS A 474 -6.17 23.72 19.25
CA LYS A 474 -6.92 24.14 20.46
C LYS A 474 -8.38 23.69 20.45
N GLN A 475 -8.68 22.59 19.74
CA GLN A 475 -10.01 21.99 19.63
C GLN A 475 -10.16 20.92 20.73
N TYR A 476 -10.42 21.37 21.96
CA TYR A 476 -10.35 20.51 23.15
C TYR A 476 -11.40 19.37 23.18
N VAL A 477 -12.56 19.53 22.56
CA VAL A 477 -13.56 18.46 22.47
C VAL A 477 -13.01 17.27 21.67
N TYR A 478 -12.53 17.51 20.45
CA TYR A 478 -11.92 16.48 19.62
C TYR A 478 -10.63 15.92 20.25
N PHE A 479 -9.82 16.79 20.84
CA PHE A 479 -8.66 16.39 21.64
C PHE A 479 -9.06 15.35 22.70
N SER A 480 -10.11 15.65 23.52
CA SER A 480 -10.55 14.75 24.58
C SER A 480 -11.12 13.44 24.04
N ILE A 481 -11.88 13.47 22.94
CA ILE A 481 -12.42 12.25 22.32
C ILE A 481 -11.27 11.32 21.92
N PHE A 482 -10.30 11.82 21.16
CA PHE A 482 -9.20 10.99 20.68
C PHE A 482 -8.22 10.60 21.81
N ALA A 483 -8.03 11.45 22.82
CA ALA A 483 -7.26 11.12 24.01
C ALA A 483 -7.89 9.94 24.79
N VAL A 484 -9.21 9.94 24.98
CA VAL A 484 -9.93 8.84 25.62
C VAL A 484 -9.85 7.57 24.77
N LEU A 485 -10.09 7.65 23.46
CA LEU A 485 -9.97 6.50 22.56
C LEU A 485 -8.57 5.88 22.59
N ALA A 486 -7.52 6.72 22.65
CA ALA A 486 -6.16 6.24 22.83
C ALA A 486 -5.98 5.57 24.20
N ALA A 487 -6.39 6.23 25.28
CA ALA A 487 -6.18 5.78 26.66
C ALA A 487 -6.85 4.44 26.97
N ILE A 488 -8.09 4.21 26.45
CA ILE A 488 -8.82 2.95 26.66
C ILE A 488 -8.32 1.80 25.78
N SER A 489 -7.31 2.01 24.94
CA SER A 489 -6.72 0.95 24.12
C SER A 489 -5.76 0.04 24.89
N LYS A 490 -5.10 0.56 25.91
CA LYS A 490 -4.27 -0.20 26.85
C LYS A 490 -3.88 0.67 28.06
N GLU A 491 -3.69 0.05 29.24
CA GLU A 491 -3.38 0.74 30.49
C GLU A 491 -2.18 1.70 30.42
N GLN A 492 -1.12 1.35 29.71
CA GLN A 492 0.09 2.18 29.57
C GLN A 492 -0.13 3.49 28.82
N VAL A 493 -1.11 3.54 27.91
CA VAL A 493 -1.37 4.75 27.11
C VAL A 493 -1.86 5.91 27.96
N TRP A 494 -2.45 5.63 29.14
CA TRP A 494 -2.81 6.67 30.10
C TRP A 494 -1.61 7.53 30.53
N LEU A 495 -0.38 6.97 30.59
CA LEU A 495 0.82 7.75 30.87
C LEU A 495 1.13 8.76 29.76
N ILE A 496 0.91 8.38 28.51
CA ILE A 496 1.11 9.28 27.37
C ILE A 496 0.08 10.42 27.43
N ILE A 497 -1.17 10.11 27.79
CA ILE A 497 -2.21 11.14 27.94
C ILE A 497 -1.91 12.07 29.13
N ALA A 498 -1.31 11.55 30.21
CA ALA A 498 -0.83 12.39 31.32
C ALA A 498 0.21 13.42 30.81
N LEU A 499 1.16 12.99 29.97
CA LEU A 499 2.12 13.93 29.34
C LEU A 499 1.44 14.97 28.46
N PHE A 500 0.37 14.62 27.75
CA PHE A 500 -0.46 15.63 27.05
C PHE A 500 -1.12 16.59 28.02
N GLY A 501 -1.56 16.15 29.19
CA GLY A 501 -2.06 17.01 30.26
C GLY A 501 -1.01 18.05 30.70
N ALA A 502 0.23 17.59 30.94
CA ALA A 502 1.36 18.47 31.24
C ALA A 502 1.62 19.48 30.12
N LEU A 503 1.54 19.05 28.85
CA LEU A 503 1.72 19.91 27.70
C LEU A 503 0.60 20.98 27.59
N VAL A 504 -0.66 20.62 27.86
CA VAL A 504 -1.80 21.57 27.93
C VAL A 504 -1.57 22.60 29.03
N PHE A 505 -1.08 22.16 30.18
CA PHE A 505 -0.77 23.03 31.32
C PHE A 505 0.30 24.07 30.96
N ILE A 506 1.38 23.63 30.32
CA ILE A 506 2.55 24.48 30.02
C ILE A 506 2.28 25.33 28.76
N ALA A 507 1.97 24.70 27.62
CA ALA A 507 1.94 25.35 26.32
C ALA A 507 0.69 26.21 26.10
N HIS A 508 -0.48 25.77 26.58
CA HIS A 508 -1.74 26.50 26.39
C HIS A 508 -2.14 27.35 27.58
N LYS A 509 -1.37 27.30 28.68
CA LYS A 509 -1.64 28.00 29.95
C LYS A 509 -3.04 27.69 30.53
N LYS A 510 -3.66 26.60 30.12
CA LYS A 510 -4.93 26.08 30.63
C LYS A 510 -4.65 25.19 31.87
N ARG A 511 -4.16 25.84 32.96
CA ARG A 511 -3.59 25.15 34.12
C ARG A 511 -4.55 24.13 34.75
N LEU A 512 -5.80 24.52 34.97
CA LEU A 512 -6.79 23.64 35.60
C LEU A 512 -7.10 22.43 34.72
N LEU A 513 -7.32 22.65 33.41
CA LEU A 513 -7.57 21.58 32.44
C LEU A 513 -6.37 20.64 32.32
N GLY A 514 -5.15 21.21 32.17
CA GLY A 514 -3.94 20.43 32.06
C GLY A 514 -3.64 19.59 33.29
N ALA A 515 -3.76 20.19 34.49
CA ALA A 515 -3.59 19.49 35.76
C ALA A 515 -4.66 18.38 35.93
N GLY A 516 -5.91 18.65 35.57
CA GLY A 516 -6.99 17.67 35.62
C GLY A 516 -6.70 16.46 34.73
N ILE A 517 -6.30 16.68 33.46
CA ILE A 517 -5.92 15.61 32.54
C ILE A 517 -4.71 14.83 33.08
N PHE A 518 -3.68 15.52 33.55
CA PHE A 518 -2.47 14.88 34.09
C PHE A 518 -2.80 13.98 35.27
N LEU A 519 -3.46 14.53 36.30
CA LEU A 519 -3.76 13.80 37.53
C LEU A 519 -4.75 12.66 37.33
N SER A 520 -5.81 12.87 36.52
CA SER A 520 -6.77 11.82 36.22
C SER A 520 -6.13 10.68 35.42
N SER A 521 -5.30 11.00 34.41
CA SER A 521 -4.65 9.97 33.58
C SER A 521 -3.58 9.21 34.35
N ALA A 522 -2.74 9.90 35.12
CA ALA A 522 -1.75 9.23 35.99
C ALA A 522 -2.44 8.38 37.07
N GLY A 523 -3.54 8.89 37.64
CA GLY A 523 -4.36 8.14 38.60
C GLY A 523 -5.00 6.90 38.00
N MET A 524 -5.54 6.98 36.76
CA MET A 524 -6.09 5.83 36.06
C MET A 524 -5.03 4.77 35.74
N PHE A 525 -3.85 5.19 35.28
CA PHE A 525 -2.74 4.25 35.09
C PHE A 525 -2.41 3.51 36.38
N TYR A 526 -2.21 4.25 37.47
CA TYR A 526 -1.91 3.67 38.77
C TYR A 526 -3.03 2.73 39.25
N PHE A 527 -4.30 3.15 39.11
CA PHE A 527 -5.47 2.34 39.47
C PHE A 527 -5.49 1.02 38.69
N PHE A 528 -5.29 1.03 37.37
CA PHE A 528 -5.31 -0.22 36.60
C PHE A 528 -4.15 -1.14 36.96
N VAL A 529 -2.93 -0.63 37.03
CA VAL A 529 -1.72 -1.47 37.24
C VAL A 529 -1.61 -1.98 38.68
N SER A 530 -2.01 -1.16 39.67
CA SER A 530 -1.81 -1.48 41.06
C SER A 530 -3.04 -2.06 41.76
N TYR A 531 -4.26 -1.86 41.19
CA TYR A 531 -5.49 -2.32 41.85
C TYR A 531 -6.38 -3.15 40.93
N ALA A 532 -6.87 -2.61 39.84
CA ALA A 532 -7.95 -3.25 39.07
C ALA A 532 -7.51 -4.57 38.40
N ILE A 533 -6.36 -4.59 37.74
CA ILE A 533 -5.82 -5.80 37.10
C ILE A 533 -5.42 -6.84 38.15
N PRO A 534 -4.63 -6.49 39.21
CA PRO A 534 -4.30 -7.44 40.27
C PRO A 534 -5.54 -8.01 40.99
N HIS A 535 -6.55 -7.18 41.25
CA HIS A 535 -7.78 -7.66 41.90
C HIS A 535 -8.55 -8.64 41.01
N SER A 536 -8.62 -8.38 39.69
CA SER A 536 -9.28 -9.26 38.73
C SER A 536 -8.50 -10.56 38.47
N LEU A 537 -7.17 -10.52 38.57
CA LEU A 537 -6.30 -11.67 38.34
C LEU A 537 -6.12 -12.52 39.62
N GLY A 538 -6.32 -11.93 40.80
CA GLY A 538 -6.00 -12.57 42.10
C GLY A 538 -4.51 -12.63 42.45
N SER A 539 -3.66 -11.94 41.68
CA SER A 539 -2.21 -11.86 41.84
C SER A 539 -1.67 -10.52 41.31
N GLN A 540 -0.39 -10.25 41.52
CA GLN A 540 0.22 -9.06 40.92
C GLN A 540 0.13 -9.07 39.39
N HIS A 541 0.14 -7.87 38.79
CA HIS A 541 0.11 -7.71 37.33
C HIS A 541 1.26 -8.49 36.68
N PHE A 542 0.95 -9.44 35.80
CA PHE A 542 1.94 -10.37 35.23
C PHE A 542 3.11 -9.65 34.53
N ALA A 543 2.85 -8.51 33.89
CA ALA A 543 3.88 -7.73 33.19
C ALA A 543 4.97 -7.19 34.13
N LEU A 544 4.75 -7.12 35.46
CA LEU A 544 5.79 -6.71 36.40
C LEU A 544 6.93 -7.71 36.46
N SER A 545 6.68 -9.00 36.20
CA SER A 545 7.71 -10.03 36.15
C SER A 545 8.78 -9.78 35.08
N TYR A 546 8.44 -9.08 34.00
CA TYR A 546 9.40 -8.68 32.95
C TYR A 546 10.43 -7.63 33.45
N TYR A 547 10.22 -7.03 34.60
CA TYR A 547 11.07 -5.99 35.19
C TYR A 547 11.67 -6.42 36.53
N SER A 548 11.70 -7.72 36.81
CA SER A 548 12.19 -8.28 38.06
C SER A 548 13.61 -7.79 38.44
N ASP A 549 14.46 -7.53 37.43
CA ASP A 549 15.80 -6.98 37.64
C ASP A 549 15.80 -5.56 38.22
N PHE A 550 14.69 -4.84 38.08
CA PHE A 550 14.52 -3.47 38.57
C PHE A 550 13.73 -3.40 39.89
N GLY A 551 13.02 -4.47 40.28
CA GLY A 551 12.28 -4.55 41.55
C GLY A 551 10.96 -5.33 41.43
N ASP A 552 10.38 -5.67 42.58
CA ASP A 552 9.19 -6.55 42.67
C ASP A 552 7.85 -5.81 42.59
N GLY A 553 7.85 -4.52 42.28
CA GLY A 553 6.62 -3.74 42.18
C GLY A 553 6.82 -2.37 41.52
N PRO A 554 5.72 -1.70 41.11
CA PRO A 554 5.81 -0.45 40.32
C PRO A 554 6.66 0.64 40.94
N LEU A 555 6.54 0.84 42.26
CA LEU A 555 7.30 1.87 42.99
C LEU A 555 8.78 1.52 43.12
N SER A 556 9.13 0.24 43.33
CA SER A 556 10.52 -0.19 43.39
C SER A 556 11.21 -0.11 42.05
N ILE A 557 10.50 -0.46 40.96
CA ILE A 557 10.98 -0.32 39.59
C ILE A 557 11.28 1.16 39.29
N ILE A 558 10.33 2.07 39.55
CA ILE A 558 10.53 3.51 39.35
C ILE A 558 11.71 4.03 40.16
N LYS A 559 11.81 3.61 41.44
CA LYS A 559 12.92 3.99 42.34
C LYS A 559 14.27 3.54 41.75
N THR A 560 14.37 2.30 41.28
CA THR A 560 15.58 1.76 40.64
C THR A 560 15.94 2.50 39.36
N ILE A 561 14.96 2.81 38.53
CA ILE A 561 15.14 3.60 37.30
C ILE A 561 15.73 4.98 37.59
N ILE A 562 15.29 5.64 38.67
CA ILE A 562 15.77 6.97 39.04
C ILE A 562 17.15 6.92 39.74
N LEU A 563 17.36 5.94 40.61
CA LEU A 563 18.54 5.89 41.49
C LEU A 563 19.72 5.09 40.94
N SER A 564 19.51 4.26 39.92
CA SER A 564 20.53 3.39 39.33
C SER A 564 20.62 3.57 37.81
N PRO A 565 21.04 4.75 37.30
CA PRO A 565 21.15 5.01 35.87
C PRO A 565 22.18 4.12 35.18
N ASP A 566 23.18 3.62 35.87
CA ASP A 566 24.16 2.63 35.43
C ASP A 566 23.49 1.33 34.96
N LYS A 567 22.50 0.84 35.69
CA LYS A 567 21.71 -0.33 35.31
C LYS A 567 20.94 -0.09 33.99
N ILE A 568 20.32 1.07 33.86
CA ILE A 568 19.58 1.41 32.63
C ILE A 568 20.54 1.43 31.45
N ILE A 569 21.68 2.11 31.60
CA ILE A 569 22.70 2.22 30.56
C ILE A 569 23.20 0.82 30.14
N SER A 570 23.48 -0.06 31.08
CA SER A 570 23.96 -1.42 30.81
C SER A 570 22.92 -2.25 30.02
N VAL A 571 21.62 -2.09 30.33
CA VAL A 571 20.54 -2.79 29.58
C VAL A 571 20.36 -2.19 28.21
N VAL A 572 20.33 -0.87 28.06
CA VAL A 572 20.13 -0.19 26.76
C VAL A 572 21.29 -0.44 25.80
N LEU A 573 22.50 -0.62 26.30
CA LEU A 573 23.69 -0.92 25.49
C LEU A 573 23.79 -2.39 25.04
N GLN A 574 22.87 -3.27 25.44
CA GLN A 574 22.80 -4.62 24.89
C GLN A 574 22.51 -4.59 23.37
N GLU A 575 23.14 -5.50 22.64
CA GLU A 575 23.04 -5.52 21.16
C GLU A 575 21.60 -5.62 20.67
N SER A 576 20.78 -6.46 21.31
CA SER A 576 19.35 -6.61 20.98
C SER A 576 18.56 -5.31 21.14
N ARG A 577 18.89 -4.49 22.15
CA ARG A 577 18.22 -3.19 22.41
C ARG A 577 18.70 -2.13 21.42
N LEU A 578 19.99 -2.13 21.10
CA LEU A 578 20.55 -1.25 20.06
C LEU A 578 19.97 -1.57 18.68
N ASP A 579 19.77 -2.84 18.36
CA ASP A 579 19.12 -3.24 17.10
C ASP A 579 17.64 -2.84 17.05
N TYR A 580 16.91 -2.93 18.18
CA TYR A 580 15.57 -2.39 18.28
C TYR A 580 15.54 -0.88 17.97
N LEU A 581 16.44 -0.10 18.59
CA LEU A 581 16.54 1.34 18.33
C LEU A 581 16.94 1.64 16.88
N ARG A 582 17.88 0.88 16.31
CA ARG A 582 18.22 1.00 14.87
C ARG A 582 17.00 0.77 13.98
N GLN A 583 16.28 -0.32 14.19
CA GLN A 583 15.09 -0.65 13.40
C GLN A 583 13.98 0.42 13.52
N LEU A 584 13.89 1.10 14.65
CA LEU A 584 12.91 2.14 14.88
C LEU A 584 13.30 3.48 14.23
N PHE A 585 14.55 3.89 14.36
CA PHE A 585 15.00 5.22 13.91
C PHE A 585 15.58 5.26 12.49
N ALA A 586 16.23 4.18 12.03
CA ALA A 586 16.86 4.14 10.72
C ALA A 586 15.91 4.39 9.53
N PRO A 587 14.65 3.90 9.52
CA PRO A 587 13.72 4.16 8.42
C PRO A 587 13.44 5.64 8.15
N LEU A 588 13.61 6.49 9.17
CA LEU A 588 13.46 7.95 9.08
C LEU A 588 14.81 8.67 9.04
N GLY A 589 15.92 7.96 8.78
CA GLY A 589 17.27 8.54 8.76
C GLY A 589 17.64 9.21 10.09
N TYR A 590 17.18 8.68 11.22
CA TYR A 590 17.39 9.20 12.59
C TYR A 590 16.87 10.63 12.81
N LEU A 591 16.08 11.19 11.89
CA LEU A 591 15.56 12.58 12.03
C LEU A 591 14.73 12.80 13.30
N SER A 592 14.03 11.77 13.77
CA SER A 592 13.21 11.85 14.98
C SER A 592 14.04 12.06 16.26
N VAL A 593 15.32 11.68 16.27
CA VAL A 593 16.23 11.91 17.40
C VAL A 593 16.49 13.40 17.63
N PHE A 594 16.40 14.22 16.57
CA PHE A 594 16.55 15.68 16.66
C PHE A 594 15.29 16.40 17.19
N ALA A 595 14.26 15.67 17.57
CA ALA A 595 13.05 16.19 18.16
C ALA A 595 12.84 15.69 19.62
N PRO A 596 13.74 16.01 20.58
CA PRO A 596 13.74 15.41 21.91
C PRO A 596 12.45 15.65 22.69
N LEU A 597 11.77 16.77 22.47
CA LEU A 597 10.47 17.05 23.10
C LEU A 597 9.43 16.00 22.72
N PHE A 598 9.45 15.49 21.49
CA PHE A 598 8.53 14.44 21.05
C PHE A 598 8.95 13.06 21.56
N LEU A 599 10.23 12.82 21.74
CA LEU A 599 10.72 11.57 22.34
C LEU A 599 10.27 11.40 23.79
N ILE A 600 10.00 12.51 24.52
CA ILE A 600 9.42 12.45 25.86
C ILE A 600 8.05 11.77 25.84
N PHE A 601 7.22 11.98 24.82
CA PHE A 601 5.93 11.30 24.65
C PHE A 601 6.08 9.81 24.37
N ALA A 602 7.14 9.41 23.69
CA ALA A 602 7.49 8.01 23.49
C ALA A 602 8.17 7.40 24.72
N GLY A 603 8.57 8.22 25.70
CA GLY A 603 9.31 7.82 26.89
C GLY A 603 8.70 6.64 27.65
N PRO A 604 7.40 6.65 28.00
CA PRO A 604 6.77 5.51 28.65
C PRO A 604 6.94 4.21 27.88
N ASP A 605 6.62 4.20 26.58
CA ASP A 605 6.74 3.00 25.76
C ASP A 605 8.21 2.59 25.52
N PHE A 606 9.13 3.55 25.40
CA PHE A 606 10.56 3.26 25.34
C PHE A 606 11.05 2.55 26.61
N LEU A 607 10.71 3.08 27.77
CA LEU A 607 11.10 2.45 29.04
C LEU A 607 10.50 1.04 29.18
N ILE A 608 9.22 0.89 28.84
CA ILE A 608 8.54 -0.41 28.87
C ILE A 608 9.25 -1.41 27.96
N ASN A 609 9.57 -1.05 26.71
CA ASN A 609 10.15 -1.98 25.75
C ASN A 609 11.67 -2.18 25.89
N LEU A 610 12.41 -1.15 26.33
CA LEU A 610 13.87 -1.26 26.48
C LEU A 610 14.27 -1.99 27.76
N LEU A 611 13.49 -1.85 28.84
CA LEU A 611 13.81 -2.41 30.14
C LEU A 611 13.15 -3.77 30.41
N SER A 612 12.24 -4.23 29.57
CA SER A 612 11.64 -5.56 29.69
C SER A 612 12.64 -6.66 29.31
N ASN A 613 12.69 -7.73 30.10
CA ASN A 613 13.50 -8.93 29.84
C ASN A 613 12.93 -9.76 28.67
#